data_7e5d9efea2bbcfad62efa2acacebc05b
#
_entry.id   7e5d9efea2bbcfad62efa2acacebc05b
#
_cell.length_a   1.000
_cell.length_b   1.000
_cell.length_c   1.000
_cell.angle_alpha   90.00
_cell.angle_beta   90.00
_cell.angle_gamma   90.00
#
_symmetry.space_group_name_H-M   'P 1'
#
loop_
_entity.id
_entity.type
_entity.pdbx_description
1 polymer ?
#
loop_
_entity_poly.entity_id
_entity_poly.type
_entity_poly.pdbx_seq_one_letter_code
_entity_poly.pdbx_strand_id
1 'polypeptide(L)'
;MTTRSLAARFVAIAAPIALLTVVGARPAPPILTVARLQYDGGGDWYANPSSLPNLLAAIRQRTSLQVDKVEARVTLMDDKLWDYPFIHVTGHGNIKFSDAEVVRLREYLQRGGFLHVDDNYGIDSSFRREIKRVFPDRPLVDVPLSHPIYHIVYDLPKGLPKIHEHDGLPARGFGIFLGDRLAVYYSFSSDLGNGWEDPEVYHDPPELHEAALRMGVNLFMYAVTSRPTP
;
A
#
# COMPACT_ATOMS: atom_id res chain seq x y z
N MET A 1 -76.08 34.80 -52.81
CA MET A 1 -74.73 35.27 -52.44
C MET A 1 -74.21 34.37 -51.31
N THR A 2 -73.38 33.41 -51.64
CA THR A 2 -72.84 32.39 -50.76
C THR A 2 -71.35 32.61 -50.57
N THR A 3 -70.94 33.05 -49.37
CA THR A 3 -69.52 33.23 -48.97
C THR A 3 -68.95 31.92 -48.54
N ARG A 4 -67.95 31.39 -49.24
CA ARG A 4 -67.15 30.24 -48.87
C ARG A 4 -66.00 30.71 -47.98
N SER A 5 -65.97 30.20 -46.73
CA SER A 5 -64.86 30.36 -45.80
C SER A 5 -63.78 29.34 -46.13
N LEU A 6 -62.55 29.80 -46.41
CA LEU A 6 -61.33 28.93 -46.47
C LEU A 6 -60.76 28.77 -45.10
N ALA A 7 -60.80 27.53 -44.56
CA ALA A 7 -60.10 27.17 -43.34
C ALA A 7 -58.67 26.73 -43.69
N ALA A 8 -57.69 27.49 -43.27
CA ALA A 8 -56.26 27.12 -43.39
C ALA A 8 -55.91 26.07 -42.32
N ARG A 9 -55.48 24.91 -42.79
CA ARG A 9 -54.96 23.84 -41.93
C ARG A 9 -53.45 24.07 -41.67
N PHE A 10 -53.09 24.43 -40.47
CA PHE A 10 -51.69 24.42 -40.05
C PHE A 10 -51.26 22.99 -39.69
N VAL A 11 -50.31 22.46 -40.44
CA VAL A 11 -49.63 21.20 -40.12
C VAL A 11 -48.42 21.54 -39.25
N ALA A 12 -48.49 21.21 -37.99
CA ALA A 12 -47.38 21.33 -37.07
C ALA A 12 -46.42 20.16 -37.32
N ILE A 13 -45.24 20.43 -37.86
CA ILE A 13 -44.15 19.45 -37.98
C ILE A 13 -43.41 19.42 -36.64
N ALA A 14 -43.63 18.39 -35.86
CA ALA A 14 -42.84 18.13 -34.65
C ALA A 14 -41.50 17.49 -35.06
N ALA A 15 -40.40 18.22 -34.94
CA ALA A 15 -39.04 17.68 -35.12
C ALA A 15 -38.67 16.87 -33.89
N PRO A 16 -38.15 15.63 -34.00
CA PRO A 16 -37.67 14.87 -32.88
C PRO A 16 -36.37 15.48 -32.35
N ILE A 17 -36.38 15.92 -31.11
CA ILE A 17 -35.17 16.30 -30.36
C ILE A 17 -34.43 15.00 -30.00
N ALA A 18 -33.38 14.67 -30.73
CA ALA A 18 -32.48 13.59 -30.35
C ALA A 18 -31.68 14.02 -29.13
N LEU A 19 -32.00 13.45 -27.97
CA LEU A 19 -31.24 13.62 -26.73
C LEU A 19 -29.94 12.83 -26.85
N LEU A 20 -28.84 13.51 -27.25
CA LEU A 20 -27.51 12.93 -27.23
C LEU A 20 -27.09 12.77 -25.76
N THR A 21 -27.22 11.56 -25.23
CA THR A 21 -26.60 11.19 -23.95
C THR A 21 -25.08 11.10 -24.14
N VAL A 22 -24.35 12.14 -23.72
CA VAL A 22 -22.90 12.09 -23.59
C VAL A 22 -22.59 11.09 -22.48
N VAL A 23 -22.28 9.86 -22.86
CA VAL A 23 -21.69 8.88 -21.93
C VAL A 23 -20.28 9.39 -21.64
N GLY A 24 -20.14 10.15 -20.56
CA GLY A 24 -18.83 10.58 -20.05
C GLY A 24 -17.96 9.36 -19.84
N ALA A 25 -16.81 9.29 -20.52
CA ALA A 25 -15.83 8.24 -20.27
C ALA A 25 -15.47 8.27 -18.76
N ARG A 26 -15.70 7.16 -18.07
CA ARG A 26 -15.23 7.02 -16.69
C ARG A 26 -13.71 7.19 -16.72
N PRO A 27 -13.13 8.07 -15.87
CA PRO A 27 -11.68 8.16 -15.75
C PRO A 27 -11.13 6.76 -15.45
N ALA A 28 -10.03 6.40 -16.11
CA ALA A 28 -9.35 5.16 -15.80
C ALA A 28 -9.02 5.12 -14.29
N PRO A 29 -9.19 3.98 -13.62
CA PRO A 29 -8.85 3.89 -12.21
C PRO A 29 -7.37 4.28 -12.03
N PRO A 30 -7.00 4.97 -10.94
CA PRO A 30 -5.61 5.32 -10.68
C PRO A 30 -4.77 4.05 -10.65
N ILE A 31 -3.59 4.12 -11.27
CA ILE A 31 -2.62 3.01 -11.24
C ILE A 31 -2.08 2.94 -9.81
N LEU A 32 -2.25 1.80 -9.16
CA LEU A 32 -1.73 1.56 -7.83
C LEU A 32 -0.21 1.39 -7.85
N THR A 33 0.47 1.83 -6.80
CA THR A 33 1.89 1.51 -6.58
C THR A 33 2.21 1.49 -5.08
N VAL A 34 3.40 1.01 -4.75
CA VAL A 34 4.00 1.15 -3.42
C VAL A 34 4.76 2.47 -3.37
N ALA A 35 4.62 3.24 -2.30
CA ALA A 35 5.44 4.42 -2.07
C ALA A 35 6.54 4.12 -1.04
N ARG A 36 7.80 4.27 -1.43
CA ARG A 36 8.96 4.24 -0.53
C ARG A 36 9.01 5.53 0.26
N LEU A 37 9.03 5.44 1.58
CA LEU A 37 9.10 6.60 2.45
C LEU A 37 10.55 7.08 2.60
N GLN A 38 10.82 8.34 2.23
CA GLN A 38 12.03 9.06 2.57
C GLN A 38 11.86 9.65 3.96
N TYR A 39 12.68 9.21 4.90
CA TYR A 39 12.65 9.67 6.28
C TYR A 39 13.98 10.30 6.69
N ASP A 40 13.96 11.17 7.67
CA ASP A 40 15.12 11.77 8.27
C ASP A 40 15.71 10.91 9.41
N GLY A 41 16.89 11.27 9.87
CA GLY A 41 17.54 10.61 11.02
C GLY A 41 18.85 9.92 10.68
N GLY A 42 19.21 9.84 9.40
CA GLY A 42 20.47 9.27 8.93
C GLY A 42 20.42 7.77 8.62
N GLY A 43 19.24 7.15 8.65
CA GLY A 43 19.08 5.80 8.10
C GLY A 43 19.00 5.80 6.57
N ASP A 44 19.33 4.67 5.97
CA ASP A 44 19.40 4.48 4.52
C ASP A 44 18.06 4.05 3.92
N TRP A 45 17.05 4.91 3.98
CA TRP A 45 15.70 4.68 3.45
C TRP A 45 15.68 4.18 1.99
N TYR A 46 16.78 4.35 1.26
CA TYR A 46 16.99 3.95 -0.13
C TYR A 46 17.59 2.55 -0.27
N ALA A 47 17.80 1.81 0.82
CA ALA A 47 18.27 0.44 0.79
C ALA A 47 17.36 -0.47 -0.06
N ASN A 48 17.91 -1.57 -0.57
CA ASN A 48 17.20 -2.55 -1.37
C ASN A 48 16.54 -1.96 -2.63
N PRO A 49 17.32 -1.44 -3.59
CA PRO A 49 16.79 -0.67 -4.71
C PRO A 49 15.96 -1.48 -5.70
N SER A 50 16.18 -2.79 -5.87
CA SER A 50 15.40 -3.66 -6.77
C SER A 50 14.18 -4.28 -6.08
N SER A 51 14.09 -4.21 -4.75
CA SER A 51 13.06 -4.89 -3.95
C SER A 51 11.62 -4.52 -4.34
N LEU A 52 11.30 -3.23 -4.38
CA LEU A 52 9.95 -2.78 -4.70
C LEU A 52 9.57 -2.95 -6.18
N PRO A 53 10.45 -2.70 -7.18
CA PRO A 53 10.22 -3.10 -8.56
C PRO A 53 9.89 -4.59 -8.72
N ASN A 54 10.61 -5.48 -8.04
CA ASN A 54 10.37 -6.92 -8.07
C ASN A 54 9.06 -7.30 -7.39
N LEU A 55 8.75 -6.71 -6.23
CA LEU A 55 7.46 -6.89 -5.59
C LEU A 55 6.30 -6.45 -6.51
N LEU A 56 6.41 -5.28 -7.14
CA LEU A 56 5.40 -4.79 -8.08
C LEU A 56 5.27 -5.71 -9.31
N ALA A 57 6.38 -6.26 -9.80
CA ALA A 57 6.35 -7.28 -10.86
C ALA A 57 5.60 -8.54 -10.41
N ALA A 58 5.87 -9.03 -9.19
CA ALA A 58 5.17 -10.19 -8.62
C ALA A 58 3.66 -9.92 -8.47
N ILE A 59 3.25 -8.74 -7.99
CA ILE A 59 1.84 -8.36 -7.88
C ILE A 59 1.16 -8.38 -9.25
N ARG A 60 1.77 -7.79 -10.28
CA ARG A 60 1.22 -7.80 -11.65
C ARG A 60 1.05 -9.20 -12.23
N GLN A 61 2.01 -10.08 -11.95
CA GLN A 61 1.99 -11.45 -12.48
C GLN A 61 1.02 -12.36 -11.75
N ARG A 62 0.75 -12.09 -10.46
CA ARG A 62 0.08 -13.03 -9.55
C ARG A 62 -1.32 -12.57 -9.12
N THR A 63 -1.72 -11.37 -9.51
CA THR A 63 -3.04 -10.80 -9.22
C THR A 63 -3.64 -10.12 -10.44
N SER A 64 -4.91 -9.74 -10.37
CA SER A 64 -5.58 -8.95 -11.42
C SER A 64 -5.40 -7.44 -11.25
N LEU A 65 -4.60 -6.98 -10.28
CA LEU A 65 -4.43 -5.57 -10.02
C LEU A 65 -3.57 -4.90 -11.09
N GLN A 66 -4.00 -3.70 -11.49
CA GLN A 66 -3.19 -2.81 -12.32
C GLN A 66 -2.27 -2.01 -11.39
N VAL A 67 -0.99 -2.38 -11.33
CA VAL A 67 0.02 -1.67 -10.55
C VAL A 67 1.14 -1.16 -11.44
N ASP A 68 1.80 -0.08 -11.03
CA ASP A 68 2.94 0.50 -11.74
C ASP A 68 4.13 -0.48 -11.81
N LYS A 69 5.10 -0.16 -12.65
CA LYS A 69 6.35 -0.94 -12.77
C LYS A 69 7.41 -0.53 -11.76
N VAL A 70 7.32 0.69 -11.26
CA VAL A 70 8.26 1.28 -10.32
C VAL A 70 7.53 1.83 -9.11
N GLU A 71 8.23 1.85 -7.98
CA GLU A 71 7.73 2.50 -6.78
C GLU A 71 7.66 4.02 -6.92
N ALA A 72 6.77 4.64 -6.17
CA ALA A 72 6.84 6.07 -5.91
C ALA A 72 7.82 6.35 -4.76
N ARG A 73 8.26 7.61 -4.64
CA ARG A 73 9.04 8.09 -3.49
C ARG A 73 8.33 9.29 -2.91
N VAL A 74 8.16 9.29 -1.60
CA VAL A 74 7.44 10.34 -0.88
C VAL A 74 8.11 10.63 0.45
N THR A 75 7.99 11.86 0.92
CA THR A 75 8.13 12.23 2.32
C THR A 75 6.76 12.23 3.00
N LEU A 76 6.70 12.24 4.32
CA LEU A 76 5.43 12.39 5.03
C LEU A 76 4.76 13.74 4.77
N MET A 77 5.52 14.74 4.35
CA MET A 77 5.01 16.10 4.10
C MET A 77 4.57 16.32 2.65
N ASP A 78 4.79 15.38 1.74
CA ASP A 78 4.33 15.48 0.37
C ASP A 78 2.80 15.43 0.28
N ASP A 79 2.22 16.29 -0.57
CA ASP A 79 0.78 16.27 -0.81
C ASP A 79 0.31 14.99 -1.52
N LYS A 80 1.20 14.36 -2.29
CA LYS A 80 0.96 13.08 -2.97
C LYS A 80 0.90 11.88 -2.03
N LEU A 81 1.26 12.02 -0.74
CA LEU A 81 1.18 10.93 0.24
C LEU A 81 -0.21 10.24 0.21
N TRP A 82 -1.26 11.03 0.03
CA TRP A 82 -2.65 10.57 0.05
C TRP A 82 -3.05 9.71 -1.16
N ASP A 83 -2.27 9.76 -2.24
CA ASP A 83 -2.53 9.00 -3.46
C ASP A 83 -2.12 7.52 -3.30
N TYR A 84 -1.27 7.22 -2.32
CA TYR A 84 -0.69 5.89 -2.13
C TYR A 84 -1.35 5.14 -0.97
N PRO A 85 -1.98 3.99 -1.23
CA PRO A 85 -2.59 3.18 -0.17
C PRO A 85 -1.58 2.45 0.71
N PHE A 86 -0.36 2.27 0.22
CA PHE A 86 0.70 1.50 0.84
C PHE A 86 2.00 2.30 0.82
N ILE A 87 2.53 2.61 2.00
CA ILE A 87 3.87 3.17 2.16
C ILE A 87 4.79 2.14 2.80
N HIS A 88 6.02 2.10 2.32
CA HIS A 88 7.06 1.15 2.74
C HIS A 88 8.24 1.89 3.34
N VAL A 89 8.67 1.44 4.50
CA VAL A 89 9.88 1.89 5.20
C VAL A 89 10.84 0.71 5.26
N THR A 90 12.07 0.94 4.89
CA THR A 90 13.17 -0.02 5.03
C THR A 90 14.45 0.74 5.36
N GLY A 91 15.50 0.05 5.72
CA GLY A 91 16.84 0.58 5.90
C GLY A 91 17.50 0.15 7.20
N HIS A 92 18.70 0.67 7.41
CA HIS A 92 19.50 0.53 8.61
C HIS A 92 19.59 1.88 9.34
N GLY A 93 19.92 1.85 10.62
CA GLY A 93 20.21 3.06 11.39
C GLY A 93 18.99 3.74 11.99
N ASN A 94 18.93 5.06 11.91
CA ASN A 94 17.99 5.82 12.72
C ASN A 94 16.88 6.45 11.88
N ILE A 95 15.63 6.20 12.28
CA ILE A 95 14.44 6.90 11.78
C ILE A 95 14.15 8.05 12.73
N LYS A 96 13.82 9.23 12.19
CA LYS A 96 13.40 10.39 12.97
C LYS A 96 12.30 11.13 12.23
N PHE A 97 11.18 11.35 12.90
CA PHE A 97 10.07 12.18 12.40
C PHE A 97 10.02 13.52 13.16
N SER A 98 9.78 14.61 12.45
CA SER A 98 9.36 15.87 13.04
C SER A 98 7.95 15.73 13.68
N ASP A 99 7.55 16.69 14.51
CA ASP A 99 6.21 16.66 15.12
C ASP A 99 5.10 16.78 14.06
N ALA A 100 5.33 17.54 13.00
CA ALA A 100 4.40 17.66 11.88
C ALA A 100 4.25 16.31 11.13
N GLU A 101 5.33 15.60 10.90
CA GLU A 101 5.32 14.28 10.26
C GLU A 101 4.62 13.22 11.12
N VAL A 102 4.78 13.27 12.44
CA VAL A 102 4.06 12.41 13.38
C VAL A 102 2.55 12.59 13.25
N VAL A 103 2.08 13.85 13.18
CA VAL A 103 0.66 14.16 12.98
C VAL A 103 0.18 13.66 11.63
N ARG A 104 0.95 13.93 10.57
CA ARG A 104 0.61 13.58 9.20
C ARG A 104 0.54 12.06 8.99
N LEU A 105 1.49 11.31 9.55
CA LEU A 105 1.49 9.84 9.50
C LEU A 105 0.28 9.26 10.24
N ARG A 106 -0.07 9.81 11.41
CA ARG A 106 -1.28 9.42 12.15
C ARG A 106 -2.53 9.61 11.31
N GLU A 107 -2.69 10.79 10.69
CA GLU A 107 -3.83 11.07 9.82
C GLU A 107 -3.88 10.13 8.60
N TYR A 108 -2.73 9.89 7.96
CA TYR A 108 -2.64 8.97 6.83
C TYR A 108 -3.16 7.57 7.20
N LEU A 109 -2.70 7.04 8.32
CA LEU A 109 -3.12 5.72 8.80
C LEU A 109 -4.59 5.70 9.22
N GLN A 110 -5.08 6.74 9.87
CA GLN A 110 -6.50 6.85 10.26
C GLN A 110 -7.44 6.95 9.06
N ARG A 111 -7.01 7.57 7.96
CA ARG A 111 -7.77 7.68 6.70
C ARG A 111 -7.70 6.42 5.82
N GLY A 112 -7.12 5.34 6.32
CA GLY A 112 -7.09 4.06 5.60
C GLY A 112 -5.78 3.75 4.88
N GLY A 113 -4.75 4.58 5.04
CA GLY A 113 -3.40 4.25 4.60
C GLY A 113 -2.84 3.04 5.36
N PHE A 114 -1.87 2.38 4.77
CA PHE A 114 -1.17 1.23 5.34
C PHE A 114 0.33 1.49 5.36
N LEU A 115 0.97 1.24 6.50
CA LEU A 115 2.42 1.33 6.67
C LEU A 115 3.01 -0.07 6.83
N HIS A 116 3.88 -0.47 5.93
CA HIS A 116 4.80 -1.59 6.12
C HIS A 116 6.17 -1.07 6.51
N VAL A 117 6.73 -1.61 7.57
CA VAL A 117 8.10 -1.34 8.00
C VAL A 117 8.88 -2.64 7.98
N ASP A 118 9.98 -2.66 7.26
CA ASP A 118 10.87 -3.81 7.17
C ASP A 118 12.14 -3.55 7.96
N ASP A 119 12.42 -4.43 8.90
CA ASP A 119 13.64 -4.37 9.71
C ASP A 119 14.78 -5.03 8.95
N ASN A 120 15.59 -4.21 8.33
CA ASN A 120 16.84 -4.60 7.69
C ASN A 120 17.99 -4.73 8.70
N TYR A 121 17.65 -5.07 9.95
CA TYR A 121 18.55 -5.14 11.08
C TYR A 121 19.18 -3.79 11.48
N GLY A 122 18.58 -3.19 12.50
CA GLY A 122 19.11 -1.97 13.14
C GLY A 122 18.19 -0.78 13.18
N ILE A 123 16.96 -0.85 12.65
CA ILE A 123 15.97 0.23 12.80
C ILE A 123 15.01 0.01 13.96
N ASP A 124 14.97 -1.17 14.60
CA ASP A 124 13.95 -1.54 15.59
C ASP A 124 13.77 -0.49 16.69
N SER A 125 14.85 -0.09 17.35
CA SER A 125 14.78 0.87 18.46
C SER A 125 14.26 2.24 18.01
N SER A 126 14.70 2.72 16.85
CA SER A 126 14.28 4.01 16.31
C SER A 126 12.85 3.95 15.80
N PHE A 127 12.45 2.88 15.11
CA PHE A 127 11.08 2.71 14.67
C PHE A 127 10.11 2.63 15.85
N ARG A 128 10.39 1.82 16.88
CA ARG A 128 9.54 1.73 18.08
C ARG A 128 9.39 3.06 18.79
N ARG A 129 10.46 3.86 18.86
CA ARG A 129 10.40 5.21 19.40
C ARG A 129 9.46 6.10 18.59
N GLU A 130 9.61 6.13 17.28
CA GLU A 130 8.84 7.03 16.43
C GLU A 130 7.36 6.61 16.33
N ILE A 131 7.09 5.31 16.18
CA ILE A 131 5.70 4.84 16.10
C ILE A 131 4.92 5.03 17.40
N LYS A 132 5.60 5.00 18.55
CA LYS A 132 5.00 5.34 19.85
C LYS A 132 4.60 6.83 19.92
N ARG A 133 5.32 7.74 19.24
CA ARG A 133 4.91 9.14 19.12
C ARG A 133 3.68 9.29 18.22
N VAL A 134 3.58 8.47 17.17
CA VAL A 134 2.40 8.44 16.30
C VAL A 134 1.17 7.93 17.05
N PHE A 135 1.30 6.86 17.83
CA PHE A 135 0.22 6.24 18.61
C PHE A 135 0.65 5.98 20.06
N PRO A 136 0.62 7.01 20.94
CA PRO A 136 1.07 6.85 22.32
C PRO A 136 0.30 5.78 23.13
N ASP A 137 -0.99 5.62 22.82
CA ASP A 137 -1.91 4.73 23.54
C ASP A 137 -2.12 3.38 22.84
N ARG A 138 -1.38 3.10 21.77
CA ARG A 138 -1.49 1.85 21.00
C ARG A 138 -0.11 1.21 20.84
N PRO A 139 0.18 0.14 21.59
CA PRO A 139 1.45 -0.56 21.43
C PRO A 139 1.48 -1.37 20.12
N LEU A 140 2.68 -1.64 19.64
CA LEU A 140 2.91 -2.72 18.69
C LEU A 140 2.60 -4.06 19.37
N VAL A 141 1.70 -4.84 18.78
CA VAL A 141 1.32 -6.17 19.26
C VAL A 141 1.63 -7.23 18.21
N ASP A 142 1.80 -8.48 18.62
CA ASP A 142 1.95 -9.58 17.66
C ASP A 142 0.70 -9.69 16.80
N VAL A 143 0.91 -9.83 15.49
CA VAL A 143 -0.17 -10.12 14.54
C VAL A 143 -0.43 -11.63 14.59
N PRO A 144 -1.62 -12.07 15.02
CA PRO A 144 -1.90 -13.49 15.20
C PRO A 144 -1.82 -14.24 13.85
N LEU A 145 -1.35 -15.49 13.88
CA LEU A 145 -1.22 -16.30 12.66
C LEU A 145 -2.54 -16.52 11.91
N SER A 146 -3.68 -16.39 12.60
CA SER A 146 -5.01 -16.44 11.98
C SER A 146 -5.42 -15.15 11.26
N HIS A 147 -4.59 -14.09 11.33
CA HIS A 147 -4.93 -12.81 10.71
C HIS A 147 -4.96 -12.92 9.18
N PRO A 148 -5.95 -12.30 8.49
CA PRO A 148 -6.09 -12.37 7.04
C PRO A 148 -4.84 -11.99 6.24
N ILE A 149 -3.95 -11.16 6.78
CA ILE A 149 -2.70 -10.75 6.12
C ILE A 149 -1.80 -11.95 5.75
N TYR A 150 -1.92 -13.06 6.48
CA TYR A 150 -1.17 -14.29 6.20
C TYR A 150 -1.90 -15.27 5.27
N HIS A 151 -3.16 -14.93 4.84
CA HIS A 151 -4.02 -15.88 4.12
C HIS A 151 -4.75 -15.27 2.93
N ILE A 152 -4.58 -13.96 2.65
CA ILE A 152 -5.43 -13.23 1.70
C ILE A 152 -5.25 -13.65 0.24
N VAL A 153 -4.03 -14.01 -0.18
CA VAL A 153 -3.70 -14.55 -1.51
C VAL A 153 -2.99 -15.88 -1.37
N TYR A 154 -1.95 -15.88 -0.54
CA TYR A 154 -1.16 -17.06 -0.23
C TYR A 154 -1.40 -17.47 1.22
N ASP A 155 -1.53 -18.77 1.44
CA ASP A 155 -1.60 -19.33 2.78
C ASP A 155 -0.18 -19.44 3.37
N LEU A 156 0.07 -18.69 4.44
CA LEU A 156 1.33 -18.63 5.17
C LEU A 156 1.08 -19.04 6.63
N PRO A 157 0.84 -20.33 6.90
CA PRO A 157 0.39 -20.80 8.21
C PRO A 157 1.46 -20.64 9.31
N LYS A 158 2.72 -20.45 8.92
CA LYS A 158 3.83 -20.12 9.83
C LYS A 158 4.05 -18.62 10.01
N GLY A 159 3.26 -17.79 9.32
CA GLY A 159 3.35 -16.33 9.36
C GLY A 159 4.52 -15.77 8.54
N LEU A 160 5.18 -14.75 9.09
CA LEU A 160 6.27 -14.03 8.43
C LEU A 160 7.48 -14.95 8.19
N PRO A 161 8.00 -15.07 6.95
CA PRO A 161 9.21 -15.83 6.69
C PRO A 161 10.44 -15.14 7.28
N LYS A 162 11.42 -15.91 7.72
CA LYS A 162 12.77 -15.45 8.06
C LYS A 162 13.64 -15.55 6.81
N ILE A 163 14.20 -14.43 6.37
CA ILE A 163 15.04 -14.38 5.16
C ILE A 163 16.52 -14.46 5.56
N HIS A 164 16.98 -13.54 6.40
CA HIS A 164 18.37 -13.57 6.88
C HIS A 164 18.45 -13.74 8.40
N GLU A 165 19.55 -14.35 8.82
CA GLU A 165 19.87 -14.51 10.24
C GLU A 165 20.89 -13.45 10.66
N HIS A 166 20.60 -12.73 11.76
CA HIS A 166 21.52 -11.73 12.33
C HIS A 166 21.88 -12.03 13.78
N ASP A 167 20.88 -12.20 14.62
CA ASP A 167 21.03 -12.29 16.08
C ASP A 167 20.34 -13.51 16.70
N GLY A 168 19.90 -14.44 15.86
CA GLY A 168 19.18 -15.66 16.27
C GLY A 168 17.73 -15.41 16.72
N LEU A 169 17.20 -14.19 16.57
CA LEU A 169 15.81 -13.91 16.88
C LEU A 169 14.88 -14.41 15.76
N PRO A 170 13.71 -14.96 16.10
CA PRO A 170 12.75 -15.39 15.10
C PRO A 170 12.12 -14.19 14.40
N ALA A 171 11.73 -14.38 13.13
CA ALA A 171 10.91 -13.42 12.43
C ALA A 171 9.54 -13.29 13.11
N ARG A 172 9.08 -12.05 13.36
CA ARG A 172 7.80 -11.76 14.01
C ARG A 172 7.09 -10.61 13.31
N GLY A 173 5.82 -10.83 12.97
CA GLY A 173 4.96 -9.75 12.49
C GLY A 173 4.35 -9.00 13.67
N PHE A 174 4.70 -7.72 13.84
CA PHE A 174 4.03 -6.83 14.77
C PHE A 174 3.09 -5.88 14.05
N GLY A 175 2.07 -5.38 14.73
CA GLY A 175 1.16 -4.43 14.13
C GLY A 175 0.54 -3.44 15.09
N ILE A 176 -0.04 -2.38 14.52
CA ILE A 176 -0.96 -1.47 15.20
C ILE A 176 -2.31 -1.57 14.53
N PHE A 177 -3.33 -1.81 15.34
CA PHE A 177 -4.71 -1.91 14.90
C PHE A 177 -5.47 -0.60 15.17
N LEU A 178 -6.25 -0.16 14.17
CA LEU A 178 -7.21 0.94 14.26
C LEU A 178 -8.62 0.34 14.10
N GLY A 179 -9.29 0.08 15.21
CA GLY A 179 -10.42 -0.84 15.24
C GLY A 179 -9.95 -2.25 14.89
N ASP A 180 -10.64 -2.90 13.97
CA ASP A 180 -10.28 -4.25 13.49
C ASP A 180 -9.26 -4.23 12.34
N ARG A 181 -8.93 -3.05 11.81
CA ARG A 181 -8.01 -2.91 10.69
C ARG A 181 -6.56 -2.82 11.18
N LEU A 182 -5.71 -3.68 10.68
CA LEU A 182 -4.26 -3.57 10.80
C LEU A 182 -3.79 -2.40 9.92
N ALA A 183 -3.33 -1.32 10.55
CA ALA A 183 -2.88 -0.11 9.86
C ALA A 183 -1.36 -0.05 9.69
N VAL A 184 -0.62 -0.65 10.60
CA VAL A 184 0.84 -0.76 10.57
C VAL A 184 1.22 -2.23 10.67
N TYR A 185 2.07 -2.69 9.78
CA TYR A 185 2.70 -4.00 9.86
C TYR A 185 4.22 -3.83 9.90
N TYR A 186 4.85 -4.44 10.90
CA TYR A 186 6.30 -4.41 11.10
C TYR A 186 6.87 -5.82 11.02
N SER A 187 7.69 -6.07 9.98
CA SER A 187 8.38 -7.34 9.76
C SER A 187 9.70 -7.36 10.54
N PHE A 188 9.58 -7.60 11.85
CA PHE A 188 10.72 -7.64 12.77
C PHE A 188 11.61 -8.86 12.51
N SER A 189 12.92 -8.63 12.45
CA SER A 189 13.96 -9.68 12.31
C SER A 189 13.72 -10.64 11.15
N SER A 190 13.19 -10.12 10.03
CA SER A 190 12.85 -10.90 8.83
C SER A 190 13.76 -10.64 7.66
N ASP A 191 14.13 -9.38 7.42
CA ASP A 191 14.78 -8.88 6.18
C ASP A 191 13.92 -9.16 4.95
N LEU A 192 12.62 -8.91 5.06
CA LEU A 192 11.68 -9.24 4.01
C LEU A 192 12.00 -8.53 2.68
N GLY A 193 12.43 -7.27 2.76
CA GLY A 193 12.83 -6.46 1.61
C GLY A 193 14.08 -6.99 0.91
N ASN A 194 15.00 -7.60 1.65
CA ASN A 194 16.16 -8.27 1.07
C ASN A 194 15.72 -9.46 0.22
N GLY A 195 14.74 -10.24 0.70
CA GLY A 195 14.16 -11.34 -0.05
C GLY A 195 13.37 -10.93 -1.30
N TRP A 196 13.11 -9.63 -1.51
CA TRP A 196 12.53 -9.10 -2.75
C TRP A 196 13.57 -8.59 -3.74
N GLU A 197 14.85 -8.45 -3.33
CA GLU A 197 15.93 -8.02 -4.22
C GLU A 197 16.17 -9.00 -5.38
N ASP A 198 16.93 -8.57 -6.37
CA ASP A 198 17.36 -9.47 -7.43
C ASP A 198 18.14 -10.65 -6.83
N PRO A 199 17.92 -11.89 -7.31
CA PRO A 199 18.54 -13.09 -6.72
C PRO A 199 20.06 -13.04 -6.60
N GLU A 200 20.72 -12.24 -7.45
CA GLU A 200 22.16 -12.09 -7.49
C GLU A 200 22.71 -11.19 -6.37
N VAL A 201 21.84 -10.45 -5.65
CA VAL A 201 22.27 -9.51 -4.60
C VAL A 201 22.69 -10.26 -3.33
N TYR A 202 21.81 -11.13 -2.85
CA TYR A 202 22.05 -11.88 -1.61
C TYR A 202 22.29 -13.37 -1.83
N HIS A 203 22.03 -13.87 -3.04
CA HIS A 203 22.11 -15.30 -3.39
C HIS A 203 21.23 -16.19 -2.50
N ASP A 204 20.08 -15.66 -2.11
CA ASP A 204 19.11 -16.39 -1.30
C ASP A 204 18.63 -17.66 -2.01
N PRO A 205 18.38 -18.74 -1.26
CA PRO A 205 17.71 -19.91 -1.83
C PRO A 205 16.39 -19.51 -2.50
N PRO A 206 16.06 -20.06 -3.68
CA PRO A 206 14.84 -19.69 -4.42
C PRO A 206 13.55 -19.80 -3.60
N GLU A 207 13.49 -20.74 -2.66
CA GLU A 207 12.35 -20.91 -1.76
C GLU A 207 12.18 -19.77 -0.77
N LEU A 208 13.27 -19.13 -0.31
CA LEU A 208 13.21 -17.96 0.58
C LEU A 208 12.80 -16.72 -0.20
N HIS A 209 13.35 -16.51 -1.39
CA HIS A 209 12.94 -15.44 -2.30
C HIS A 209 11.45 -15.56 -2.63
N GLU A 210 10.97 -16.76 -2.96
CA GLU A 210 9.55 -16.99 -3.24
C GLU A 210 8.68 -16.76 -2.00
N ALA A 211 9.11 -17.19 -0.82
CA ALA A 211 8.38 -16.95 0.43
C ALA A 211 8.27 -15.43 0.74
N ALA A 212 9.35 -14.69 0.52
CA ALA A 212 9.35 -13.24 0.67
C ALA A 212 8.35 -12.57 -0.29
N LEU A 213 8.37 -12.94 -1.57
CA LEU A 213 7.44 -12.39 -2.57
C LEU A 213 5.97 -12.72 -2.24
N ARG A 214 5.67 -13.93 -1.77
CA ARG A 214 4.31 -14.32 -1.34
C ARG A 214 3.83 -13.44 -0.19
N MET A 215 4.68 -13.22 0.81
CA MET A 215 4.33 -12.32 1.92
C MET A 215 4.14 -10.89 1.45
N GLY A 216 4.99 -10.38 0.56
CA GLY A 216 4.86 -9.05 -0.02
C GLY A 216 3.55 -8.87 -0.80
N VAL A 217 3.15 -9.85 -1.60
CA VAL A 217 1.85 -9.85 -2.29
C VAL A 217 0.70 -9.82 -1.30
N ASN A 218 0.76 -10.62 -0.23
CA ASN A 218 -0.25 -10.60 0.82
C ASN A 218 -0.35 -9.24 1.51
N LEU A 219 0.79 -8.61 1.85
CA LEU A 219 0.84 -7.27 2.44
C LEU A 219 0.15 -6.23 1.57
N PHE A 220 0.48 -6.22 0.27
CA PHE A 220 -0.11 -5.26 -0.66
C PHE A 220 -1.61 -5.49 -0.86
N MET A 221 -2.01 -6.74 -1.07
CA MET A 221 -3.43 -7.09 -1.23
C MET A 221 -4.24 -6.73 0.02
N TYR A 222 -3.71 -7.00 1.20
CA TYR A 222 -4.35 -6.59 2.44
C TYR A 222 -4.52 -5.07 2.51
N ALA A 223 -3.46 -4.31 2.21
CA ALA A 223 -3.48 -2.85 2.26
C ALA A 223 -4.57 -2.23 1.35
N VAL A 224 -4.73 -2.76 0.12
CA VAL A 224 -5.69 -2.18 -0.85
C VAL A 224 -7.12 -2.66 -0.64
N THR A 225 -7.34 -3.79 0.04
CA THR A 225 -8.67 -4.37 0.26
C THR A 225 -9.23 -4.09 1.65
N SER A 226 -8.38 -3.76 2.65
CA SER A 226 -8.78 -3.49 4.03
C SER A 226 -9.05 -2.01 4.33
N ARG A 227 -9.08 -1.15 3.30
CA ARG A 227 -9.37 0.28 3.48
C ARG A 227 -10.80 0.46 4.00
N PRO A 228 -11.04 1.40 4.94
CA PRO A 228 -12.40 1.78 5.30
C PRO A 228 -13.16 2.20 4.04
N THR A 229 -14.40 1.76 3.92
CA THR A 229 -15.30 2.28 2.88
C THR A 229 -15.57 3.76 3.18
N PRO A 230 -15.51 4.65 2.19
CA PRO A 230 -15.78 6.08 2.38
C PRO A 230 -17.16 6.34 2.96
#